data_a3b5d0a8f4df1cca505d608f57d78216
#
_entry.id   a3b5d0a8f4df1cca505d608f57d78216
#
_cell.length_a   1.000
_cell.length_b   1.000
_cell.length_c   1.000
_cell.angle_alpha   90.00
_cell.angle_beta   90.00
_cell.angle_gamma   90.00
#
_symmetry.space_group_name_H-M   'P 1'
#
loop_
_entity.id
_entity.type
_entity.pdbx_description
1 polymer ?
#
loop_
_entity_poly.entity_id
_entity_poly.type
_entity_poly.pdbx_seq_one_letter_code
_entity_poly.pdbx_strand_id
1 'polypeptide(L)'
;MTVEIKKEIKQRYGKIALSGNSSCCCMPGECGTDASPIEAAGLIGYDAKDLESIPKSSILGVGCGAPIKLADLKEGEVVVDIGSGAGIDAFLAANAVGKSGRVIGIDMTDEMLEKARKNATDGKYTNVEFKKGGVEDNIPLPDYSIDTVISNCVINLTIDKTKAFKEIYRILKKGGRMVISDLITNKELQMHETSSEQWCACIDGALTKENYLDAINKAGFKNISVLDERIYMEDNARKITSLVIKAIKE
;
A
#
# COMPACT_ATOMS: atom_id res chain seq x y z
N MET A 1 -5.22 -1.24 23.20
CA MET A 1 -4.68 -0.27 22.21
C MET A 1 -4.35 -0.90 20.87
N THR A 2 -3.43 -1.83 20.74
CA THR A 2 -3.05 -2.49 19.45
C THR A 2 -4.22 -3.17 18.74
N VAL A 3 -5.04 -3.93 19.47
CA VAL A 3 -6.23 -4.61 18.92
C VAL A 3 -7.30 -3.60 18.51
N GLU A 4 -7.40 -2.51 19.22
CA GLU A 4 -8.38 -1.45 19.00
C GLU A 4 -8.07 -0.66 17.72
N ILE A 5 -6.83 -0.26 17.52
CA ILE A 5 -6.39 0.42 16.29
C ILE A 5 -6.64 -0.45 15.04
N LYS A 6 -6.27 -1.74 15.08
CA LYS A 6 -6.56 -2.65 13.96
C LYS A 6 -8.06 -2.79 13.67
N LYS A 7 -8.91 -2.76 14.70
CA LYS A 7 -10.37 -2.79 14.54
C LYS A 7 -10.88 -1.52 13.88
N GLU A 8 -10.39 -0.36 14.29
CA GLU A 8 -10.76 0.93 13.69
C GLU A 8 -10.33 1.05 12.24
N ILE A 9 -9.10 0.60 11.91
CA ILE A 9 -8.63 0.53 10.53
C ILE A 9 -9.58 -0.33 9.68
N LYS A 10 -9.91 -1.55 10.14
CA LYS A 10 -10.85 -2.43 9.42
C LYS A 10 -12.22 -1.78 9.23
N GLN A 11 -12.76 -1.14 10.26
CA GLN A 11 -14.05 -0.47 10.16
C GLN A 11 -14.03 0.70 9.16
N ARG A 12 -12.97 1.51 9.17
CA ARG A 12 -12.83 2.64 8.25
C ARG A 12 -12.72 2.17 6.81
N TYR A 13 -11.80 1.25 6.53
CA TYR A 13 -11.59 0.74 5.17
C TYR A 13 -12.75 -0.13 4.68
N GLY A 14 -13.45 -0.83 5.57
CA GLY A 14 -14.71 -1.52 5.25
C GLY A 14 -15.80 -0.53 4.79
N LYS A 15 -15.96 0.60 5.47
CA LYS A 15 -16.89 1.65 5.04
C LYS A 15 -16.52 2.22 3.67
N ILE A 16 -15.23 2.48 3.41
CA ILE A 16 -14.75 2.96 2.10
C ILE A 16 -15.07 1.95 1.00
N ALA A 17 -14.83 0.65 1.26
CA ALA A 17 -15.16 -0.41 0.31
C ALA A 17 -16.65 -0.41 -0.08
N LEU A 18 -17.54 -0.23 0.89
CA LEU A 18 -18.99 -0.26 0.69
C LEU A 18 -19.52 1.03 0.02
N SER A 19 -19.04 2.19 0.44
CA SER A 19 -19.51 3.48 -0.10
C SER A 19 -18.95 3.76 -1.49
N GLY A 20 -17.81 3.20 -1.84
CA GLY A 20 -17.08 3.54 -3.07
C GLY A 20 -16.53 4.96 -3.10
N ASN A 21 -16.56 5.65 -1.96
CA ASN A 21 -16.18 7.05 -1.84
C ASN A 21 -15.15 7.22 -0.71
N SER A 22 -14.01 7.78 -1.04
CA SER A 22 -12.90 8.02 -0.11
C SER A 22 -13.00 9.39 0.55
N SER A 23 -14.19 9.85 0.91
CA SER A 23 -14.37 11.20 1.43
C SER A 23 -13.55 11.53 2.66
N CYS A 24 -12.22 11.38 2.66
CA CYS A 24 -11.33 11.90 3.71
C CYS A 24 -9.92 11.31 3.81
N CYS A 25 -9.39 10.61 2.82
CA CYS A 25 -8.08 9.99 3.06
C CYS A 25 -6.91 10.57 2.26
N CYS A 26 -7.14 11.51 1.34
CA CYS A 26 -6.12 11.71 0.31
C CYS A 26 -5.42 13.07 0.29
N MET A 27 -5.92 14.11 0.95
CA MET A 27 -5.22 15.41 1.01
C MET A 27 -5.64 16.22 2.24
N PRO A 28 -4.75 16.49 3.21
CA PRO A 28 -4.96 17.53 4.20
C PRO A 28 -4.89 18.90 3.50
N GLY A 29 -5.95 19.68 3.60
CA GLY A 29 -6.08 21.01 3.00
C GLY A 29 -7.14 21.12 1.91
N GLU A 30 -7.55 20.03 1.29
CA GLU A 30 -8.63 20.00 0.31
C GLU A 30 -9.78 19.06 0.72
N CYS A 31 -10.03 18.91 2.00
CA CYS A 31 -11.26 18.31 2.54
C CYS A 31 -12.45 19.20 2.14
N GLY A 32 -12.97 19.01 0.95
CA GLY A 32 -14.02 19.84 0.35
C GLY A 32 -14.00 19.84 -1.17
N THR A 33 -13.01 19.21 -1.80
CA THR A 33 -13.05 18.98 -3.24
C THR A 33 -13.90 17.74 -3.51
N ASP A 34 -14.92 17.89 -4.35
CA ASP A 34 -15.72 16.81 -4.93
C ASP A 34 -14.91 15.97 -5.94
N ALA A 35 -13.60 15.77 -5.69
CA ALA A 35 -12.75 15.02 -6.57
C ALA A 35 -13.22 13.56 -6.63
N SER A 36 -13.46 13.07 -7.83
CA SER A 36 -13.79 11.66 -8.05
C SER A 36 -12.61 10.76 -7.64
N PRO A 37 -12.85 9.48 -7.28
CA PRO A 37 -11.77 8.55 -6.97
C PRO A 37 -10.68 8.44 -8.06
N ILE A 38 -11.06 8.63 -9.33
CA ILE A 38 -10.13 8.62 -10.47
C ILE A 38 -9.23 9.86 -10.46
N GLU A 39 -9.81 11.05 -10.22
CA GLU A 39 -9.03 12.29 -10.09
C GLU A 39 -8.07 12.22 -8.91
N ALA A 40 -8.54 11.73 -7.75
CA ALA A 40 -7.69 11.51 -6.58
C ALA A 40 -6.52 10.55 -6.87
N ALA A 41 -6.77 9.45 -7.59
CA ALA A 41 -5.71 8.53 -8.02
C ALA A 41 -4.71 9.23 -8.96
N GLY A 42 -5.17 10.08 -9.87
CA GLY A 42 -4.30 10.89 -10.74
C GLY A 42 -3.38 11.82 -9.95
N LEU A 43 -3.89 12.47 -8.90
CA LEU A 43 -3.12 13.38 -8.05
C LEU A 43 -1.97 12.68 -7.30
N ILE A 44 -2.15 11.41 -6.92
CA ILE A 44 -1.10 10.62 -6.26
C ILE A 44 -0.16 9.91 -7.23
N GLY A 45 -0.34 10.09 -8.55
CA GLY A 45 0.65 9.71 -9.55
C GLY A 45 0.26 8.59 -10.51
N TYR A 46 -0.98 8.07 -10.47
CA TYR A 46 -1.43 7.11 -11.49
C TYR A 46 -1.72 7.79 -12.82
N ASP A 47 -1.38 7.15 -13.92
CA ASP A 47 -1.68 7.64 -15.26
C ASP A 47 -3.14 7.31 -15.65
N ALA A 48 -3.80 8.25 -16.32
CA ALA A 48 -5.18 8.07 -16.78
C ALA A 48 -5.35 6.80 -17.64
N LYS A 49 -4.39 6.54 -18.53
CA LYS A 49 -4.38 5.34 -19.38
C LYS A 49 -4.31 4.05 -18.59
N ASP A 50 -3.52 4.02 -17.51
CA ASP A 50 -3.42 2.86 -16.63
C ASP A 50 -4.74 2.63 -15.90
N LEU A 51 -5.34 3.70 -15.37
CA LEU A 51 -6.63 3.65 -14.69
C LEU A 51 -7.80 3.21 -15.61
N GLU A 52 -7.73 3.52 -16.91
CA GLU A 52 -8.69 3.05 -17.91
C GLU A 52 -8.58 1.54 -18.20
N SER A 53 -7.40 0.94 -17.95
CA SER A 53 -7.10 -0.46 -18.24
C SER A 53 -7.59 -1.43 -17.18
N ILE A 54 -8.09 -0.94 -16.03
CA ILE A 54 -8.50 -1.74 -14.87
C ILE A 54 -9.98 -1.52 -14.53
N PRO A 55 -10.59 -2.39 -13.70
CA PRO A 55 -11.96 -2.19 -13.25
C PRO A 55 -12.11 -0.87 -12.49
N LYS A 56 -12.99 0.03 -12.94
CA LYS A 56 -13.18 1.36 -12.31
C LYS A 56 -13.54 1.28 -10.82
N SER A 57 -14.27 0.24 -10.41
CA SER A 57 -14.65 -0.01 -9.03
C SER A 57 -13.49 -0.44 -8.12
N SER A 58 -12.30 -0.72 -8.69
CA SER A 58 -11.07 -0.92 -7.93
C SER A 58 -10.42 0.39 -7.48
N ILE A 59 -10.79 1.50 -8.12
CA ILE A 59 -10.21 2.82 -7.87
C ILE A 59 -11.03 3.50 -6.77
N LEU A 60 -10.49 3.54 -5.56
CA LEU A 60 -11.16 4.13 -4.39
C LEU A 60 -10.59 5.51 -4.02
N GLY A 61 -9.55 5.98 -4.72
CA GLY A 61 -8.90 7.25 -4.43
C GLY A 61 -8.14 7.26 -3.09
N VAL A 62 -7.70 6.10 -2.61
CA VAL A 62 -6.88 5.95 -1.40
C VAL A 62 -5.44 5.62 -1.77
N GLY A 63 -4.49 6.02 -0.91
CA GLY A 63 -3.07 5.83 -1.15
C GLY A 63 -2.28 7.14 -1.05
N CYS A 64 -0.96 7.07 -1.15
CA CYS A 64 -0.09 8.25 -1.08
C CYS A 64 0.93 8.33 -2.23
N GLY A 65 0.89 7.37 -3.15
CA GLY A 65 1.74 7.31 -4.33
C GLY A 65 1.29 6.23 -5.29
N ALA A 66 2.10 5.95 -6.31
CA ALA A 66 1.87 4.92 -7.32
C ALA A 66 3.11 4.00 -7.43
N PRO A 67 3.35 3.12 -6.44
CA PRO A 67 4.57 2.29 -6.37
C PRO A 67 4.68 1.36 -7.58
N ILE A 68 3.57 0.95 -8.15
CA ILE A 68 3.50 0.08 -9.32
C ILE A 68 4.29 0.65 -10.52
N LYS A 69 4.29 1.95 -10.71
CA LYS A 69 5.00 2.62 -11.81
C LYS A 69 6.53 2.51 -11.71
N LEU A 70 7.03 2.35 -10.49
CA LEU A 70 8.46 2.31 -10.19
C LEU A 70 8.93 0.88 -9.84
N ALA A 71 8.01 -0.09 -9.85
CA ALA A 71 8.29 -1.48 -9.48
C ALA A 71 9.08 -2.24 -10.55
N ASP A 72 9.16 -1.72 -11.79
CA ASP A 72 9.86 -2.34 -12.92
C ASP A 72 9.50 -3.82 -13.08
N LEU A 73 8.17 -4.13 -13.07
CA LEU A 73 7.66 -5.48 -13.18
C LEU A 73 8.02 -6.11 -14.51
N LYS A 74 8.33 -7.42 -14.47
CA LYS A 74 8.66 -8.19 -15.66
C LYS A 74 7.58 -9.22 -15.94
N GLU A 75 7.39 -9.55 -17.21
CA GLU A 75 6.51 -10.64 -17.61
C GLU A 75 6.90 -11.95 -16.91
N GLY A 76 5.90 -12.66 -16.38
CA GLY A 76 6.09 -13.94 -15.70
C GLY A 76 6.42 -13.83 -14.19
N GLU A 77 6.63 -12.63 -13.63
CA GLU A 77 6.87 -12.49 -12.20
C GLU A 77 5.67 -12.88 -11.35
N VAL A 78 5.95 -13.36 -10.14
CA VAL A 78 4.97 -13.54 -9.06
C VAL A 78 5.05 -12.31 -8.15
N VAL A 79 3.97 -11.54 -8.12
CA VAL A 79 3.88 -10.25 -7.40
C VAL A 79 2.91 -10.38 -6.23
N VAL A 80 3.25 -9.75 -5.11
CA VAL A 80 2.33 -9.55 -3.98
C VAL A 80 2.05 -8.08 -3.80
N ASP A 81 0.77 -7.74 -3.70
CA ASP A 81 0.27 -6.42 -3.33
C ASP A 81 -0.22 -6.45 -1.88
N ILE A 82 0.52 -5.79 -0.97
CA ILE A 82 0.20 -5.72 0.46
C ILE A 82 -0.75 -4.56 0.74
N GLY A 83 -1.90 -4.87 1.35
CA GLY A 83 -2.99 -3.91 1.54
C GLY A 83 -3.66 -3.57 0.22
N SER A 84 -3.94 -4.59 -0.57
CA SER A 84 -4.42 -4.46 -1.95
C SER A 84 -5.76 -3.72 -2.09
N GLY A 85 -6.50 -3.54 -0.99
CA GLY A 85 -7.80 -2.89 -1.01
C GLY A 85 -8.73 -3.49 -2.06
N ALA A 86 -9.33 -2.65 -2.89
CA ALA A 86 -10.19 -3.09 -4.01
C ALA A 86 -9.42 -3.55 -5.27
N GLY A 87 -8.06 -3.51 -5.24
CA GLY A 87 -7.19 -4.14 -6.23
C GLY A 87 -6.55 -3.23 -7.27
N ILE A 88 -6.49 -1.91 -7.07
CA ILE A 88 -5.92 -0.98 -8.06
C ILE A 88 -4.51 -1.41 -8.49
N ASP A 89 -3.55 -1.53 -7.57
CA ASP A 89 -2.18 -1.92 -7.87
C ASP A 89 -2.08 -3.39 -8.30
N ALA A 90 -2.90 -4.28 -7.73
CA ALA A 90 -2.96 -5.68 -8.11
C ALA A 90 -3.37 -5.88 -9.58
N PHE A 91 -4.37 -5.14 -10.09
CA PHE A 91 -4.77 -5.24 -11.49
C PHE A 91 -3.76 -4.64 -12.45
N LEU A 92 -3.15 -3.50 -12.08
CA LEU A 92 -2.05 -2.93 -12.87
C LEU A 92 -0.85 -3.88 -12.93
N ALA A 93 -0.51 -4.51 -11.80
CA ALA A 93 0.53 -5.53 -11.75
C ALA A 93 0.19 -6.74 -12.63
N ALA A 94 -1.08 -7.20 -12.61
CA ALA A 94 -1.54 -8.33 -13.44
C ALA A 94 -1.41 -8.05 -14.94
N ASN A 95 -1.70 -6.80 -15.35
CA ASN A 95 -1.51 -6.37 -16.72
C ASN A 95 -0.01 -6.36 -17.10
N ALA A 96 0.86 -5.92 -16.18
CA ALA A 96 2.29 -5.83 -16.41
C ALA A 96 3.00 -7.20 -16.47
N VAL A 97 2.65 -8.13 -15.57
CA VAL A 97 3.28 -9.47 -15.55
C VAL A 97 2.72 -10.44 -16.58
N GLY A 98 1.62 -10.08 -17.22
CA GLY A 98 1.00 -10.88 -18.28
C GLY A 98 0.44 -12.22 -17.80
N LYS A 99 0.03 -13.07 -18.77
CA LYS A 99 -0.64 -14.35 -18.48
C LYS A 99 0.28 -15.40 -17.85
N SER A 100 1.57 -15.28 -18.03
CA SER A 100 2.59 -16.18 -17.44
C SER A 100 2.94 -15.80 -16.00
N GLY A 101 2.64 -14.56 -15.58
CA GLY A 101 2.83 -14.07 -14.22
C GLY A 101 1.60 -14.30 -13.34
N ARG A 102 1.76 -14.01 -12.05
CA ARG A 102 0.69 -14.14 -11.05
C ARG A 102 0.74 -13.00 -10.06
N VAL A 103 -0.41 -12.49 -9.66
CA VAL A 103 -0.52 -11.46 -8.63
C VAL A 103 -1.36 -11.95 -7.46
N ILE A 104 -0.92 -11.67 -6.25
CA ILE A 104 -1.61 -12.03 -5.02
C ILE A 104 -1.84 -10.76 -4.20
N GLY A 105 -3.08 -10.31 -4.14
CA GLY A 105 -3.48 -9.22 -3.26
C GLY A 105 -3.71 -9.73 -1.83
N ILE A 106 -3.11 -9.07 -0.86
CA ILE A 106 -3.30 -9.36 0.57
C ILE A 106 -3.98 -8.17 1.23
N ASP A 107 -5.12 -8.40 1.88
CA ASP A 107 -5.80 -7.39 2.69
C ASP A 107 -6.39 -8.02 3.96
N MET A 108 -6.52 -7.21 5.02
CA MET A 108 -7.10 -7.69 6.27
C MET A 108 -8.60 -7.44 6.38
N THR A 109 -9.19 -6.66 5.45
CA THR A 109 -10.57 -6.18 5.46
C THR A 109 -11.43 -7.04 4.54
N ASP A 110 -12.48 -7.65 5.07
CA ASP A 110 -13.32 -8.59 4.31
C ASP A 110 -14.05 -7.88 3.18
N GLU A 111 -14.58 -6.69 3.41
CA GLU A 111 -15.30 -5.88 2.42
C GLU A 111 -14.41 -5.45 1.25
N MET A 112 -13.12 -5.17 1.52
CA MET A 112 -12.14 -4.90 0.47
C MET A 112 -11.90 -6.14 -0.39
N LEU A 113 -11.69 -7.30 0.25
CA LEU A 113 -11.47 -8.56 -0.46
C LEU A 113 -12.67 -8.99 -1.30
N GLU A 114 -13.88 -8.82 -0.80
CA GLU A 114 -15.10 -9.10 -1.57
C GLU A 114 -15.19 -8.23 -2.82
N LYS A 115 -14.95 -6.92 -2.66
CA LYS A 115 -14.91 -5.97 -3.78
C LYS A 115 -13.81 -6.32 -4.78
N ALA A 116 -12.60 -6.62 -4.31
CA ALA A 116 -11.48 -7.00 -5.17
C ALA A 116 -11.75 -8.29 -5.96
N ARG A 117 -12.32 -9.32 -5.33
CA ARG A 117 -12.71 -10.56 -6.01
C ARG A 117 -13.80 -10.36 -7.04
N LYS A 118 -14.80 -9.52 -6.72
CA LYS A 118 -15.82 -9.12 -7.69
C LYS A 118 -15.19 -8.41 -8.88
N ASN A 119 -14.30 -7.44 -8.63
CA ASN A 119 -13.58 -6.71 -9.67
C ASN A 119 -12.76 -7.66 -10.56
N ALA A 120 -12.08 -8.67 -9.98
CA ALA A 120 -11.33 -9.67 -10.74
C ALA A 120 -12.24 -10.49 -11.66
N THR A 121 -13.42 -10.90 -11.17
CA THR A 121 -14.41 -11.65 -11.95
C THR A 121 -14.96 -10.81 -13.09
N ASP A 122 -15.42 -9.60 -12.79
CA ASP A 122 -16.02 -8.69 -13.76
C ASP A 122 -14.99 -8.27 -14.85
N GLY A 123 -13.73 -8.05 -14.44
CA GLY A 123 -12.60 -7.74 -15.32
C GLY A 123 -12.00 -8.97 -16.04
N LYS A 124 -12.49 -10.17 -15.76
CA LYS A 124 -12.01 -11.45 -16.33
C LYS A 124 -10.52 -11.71 -16.10
N TYR A 125 -10.00 -11.28 -14.97
CA TYR A 125 -8.62 -11.57 -14.58
C TYR A 125 -8.48 -13.03 -14.13
N THR A 126 -7.56 -13.76 -14.74
CA THR A 126 -7.27 -15.17 -14.44
C THR A 126 -5.94 -15.37 -13.70
N ASN A 127 -5.13 -14.32 -13.65
CA ASN A 127 -3.81 -14.31 -13.04
C ASN A 127 -3.73 -13.49 -11.73
N VAL A 128 -4.88 -13.14 -11.13
CA VAL A 128 -4.98 -12.44 -9.85
C VAL A 128 -5.78 -13.26 -8.85
N GLU A 129 -5.30 -13.34 -7.62
CA GLU A 129 -6.06 -13.87 -6.48
C GLU A 129 -5.98 -12.92 -5.28
N PHE A 130 -6.99 -12.95 -4.41
CA PHE A 130 -7.05 -12.13 -3.20
C PHE A 130 -7.19 -13.00 -1.95
N LYS A 131 -6.27 -12.81 -0.99
CA LYS A 131 -6.19 -13.58 0.26
C LYS A 131 -6.30 -12.66 1.48
N LYS A 132 -6.96 -13.16 2.51
CA LYS A 132 -7.01 -12.47 3.81
C LYS A 132 -5.70 -12.65 4.54
N GLY A 133 -5.12 -11.54 4.99
CA GLY A 133 -3.88 -11.55 5.77
C GLY A 133 -3.51 -10.15 6.24
N GLY A 134 -2.60 -10.08 7.20
CA GLY A 134 -2.03 -8.84 7.71
C GLY A 134 -0.51 -8.92 7.71
N VAL A 135 0.15 -7.85 7.29
CA VAL A 135 1.60 -7.83 7.12
C VAL A 135 2.38 -7.98 8.44
N GLU A 136 1.79 -7.60 9.58
CA GLU A 136 2.41 -7.82 10.90
C GLU A 136 2.11 -9.20 11.51
N ASP A 137 1.08 -9.88 11.04
CA ASP A 137 0.64 -11.11 11.71
C ASP A 137 1.29 -12.34 11.10
N ASN A 138 1.00 -12.60 9.87
CA ASN A 138 1.62 -13.61 9.00
C ASN A 138 1.03 -13.44 7.60
N ILE A 139 1.87 -13.21 6.61
CA ILE A 139 1.45 -13.24 5.22
C ILE A 139 1.23 -14.71 4.84
N PRO A 140 0.02 -15.13 4.36
CA PRO A 140 -0.30 -16.52 4.12
C PRO A 140 0.34 -17.05 2.82
N LEU A 141 1.67 -16.89 2.73
CA LEU A 141 2.49 -17.29 1.60
C LEU A 141 3.77 -17.97 2.08
N PRO A 142 4.30 -18.94 1.31
CA PRO A 142 5.56 -19.62 1.64
C PRO A 142 6.74 -18.65 1.61
N ASP A 143 7.81 -19.04 2.34
CA ASP A 143 9.10 -18.38 2.26
C ASP A 143 9.65 -18.46 0.83
N TYR A 144 10.42 -17.45 0.42
CA TYR A 144 11.16 -17.43 -0.85
C TYR A 144 10.31 -17.72 -2.10
N SER A 145 9.05 -17.30 -2.11
CA SER A 145 8.12 -17.63 -3.20
C SER A 145 7.78 -16.47 -4.15
N ILE A 146 8.16 -15.25 -3.78
CA ILE A 146 7.70 -14.01 -4.42
C ILE A 146 8.88 -13.28 -5.08
N ASP A 147 8.69 -12.81 -6.31
CA ASP A 147 9.68 -12.02 -7.05
C ASP A 147 9.63 -10.54 -6.63
N THR A 148 8.44 -9.98 -6.53
CA THR A 148 8.23 -8.56 -6.20
C THR A 148 7.10 -8.38 -5.20
N VAL A 149 7.33 -7.53 -4.20
CA VAL A 149 6.29 -7.02 -3.30
C VAL A 149 6.07 -5.54 -3.59
N ILE A 150 4.80 -5.16 -3.75
CA ILE A 150 4.37 -3.75 -3.79
C ILE A 150 3.46 -3.45 -2.61
N SER A 151 3.43 -2.19 -2.17
CA SER A 151 2.51 -1.73 -1.14
C SER A 151 2.31 -0.21 -1.25
N ASN A 152 1.10 0.26 -0.98
CA ASN A 152 0.75 1.67 -1.04
C ASN A 152 0.04 2.12 0.23
N CYS A 153 0.73 2.88 1.08
CA CYS A 153 0.19 3.49 2.29
C CYS A 153 -0.34 2.47 3.33
N VAL A 154 0.37 1.37 3.55
CA VAL A 154 -0.05 0.28 4.44
C VAL A 154 0.88 0.10 5.63
N ILE A 155 2.20 0.21 5.42
CA ILE A 155 3.16 -0.06 6.50
C ILE A 155 3.01 0.96 7.63
N ASN A 156 2.60 2.17 7.33
CA ASN A 156 2.32 3.18 8.36
C ASN A 156 1.14 2.84 9.26
N LEU A 157 0.21 2.00 8.81
CA LEU A 157 -0.88 1.49 9.63
C LEU A 157 -0.43 0.44 10.65
N THR A 158 0.77 -0.15 10.44
CA THR A 158 1.33 -1.16 11.34
C THR A 158 1.92 -0.49 12.58
N ILE A 159 1.93 -1.22 13.68
CA ILE A 159 2.54 -0.78 14.95
C ILE A 159 4.04 -1.09 14.94
N ASP A 160 4.40 -2.29 14.53
CA ASP A 160 5.78 -2.73 14.38
C ASP A 160 6.17 -2.86 12.91
N LYS A 161 6.72 -1.78 12.36
CA LYS A 161 7.15 -1.73 10.96
C LYS A 161 8.30 -2.69 10.66
N THR A 162 9.20 -2.91 11.63
CA THR A 162 10.29 -3.88 11.48
C THR A 162 9.73 -5.30 11.32
N LYS A 163 8.70 -5.66 12.08
CA LYS A 163 8.03 -6.95 11.94
C LYS A 163 7.35 -7.09 10.57
N ALA A 164 6.68 -6.04 10.11
CA ALA A 164 6.07 -6.00 8.77
C ALA A 164 7.12 -6.21 7.67
N PHE A 165 8.25 -5.49 7.73
CA PHE A 165 9.34 -5.66 6.77
C PHE A 165 9.99 -7.03 6.84
N LYS A 166 10.11 -7.66 8.01
CA LYS A 166 10.60 -9.05 8.15
C LYS A 166 9.70 -10.05 7.47
N GLU A 167 8.37 -9.88 7.53
CA GLU A 167 7.43 -10.73 6.81
C GLU A 167 7.55 -10.57 5.29
N ILE A 168 7.69 -9.33 4.81
CA ILE A 168 7.96 -9.07 3.39
C ILE A 168 9.28 -9.72 2.98
N TYR A 169 10.34 -9.57 3.78
CA TYR A 169 11.63 -10.19 3.53
C TYR A 169 11.51 -11.71 3.49
N ARG A 170 10.74 -12.32 4.39
CA ARG A 170 10.56 -13.78 4.46
C ARG A 170 10.02 -14.34 3.14
N ILE A 171 8.95 -13.75 2.60
CA ILE A 171 8.29 -14.26 1.39
C ILE A 171 9.05 -14.00 0.09
N LEU A 172 9.90 -12.96 0.04
CA LEU A 172 10.69 -12.65 -1.15
C LEU A 172 11.73 -13.73 -1.43
N LYS A 173 11.90 -14.05 -2.71
CA LYS A 173 13.03 -14.85 -3.22
C LYS A 173 14.34 -14.10 -3.00
N LYS A 174 15.47 -14.81 -3.03
CA LYS A 174 16.79 -14.18 -3.16
C LYS A 174 16.86 -13.41 -4.49
N GLY A 175 17.33 -12.17 -4.45
CA GLY A 175 17.29 -11.24 -5.58
C GLY A 175 15.93 -10.58 -5.81
N GLY A 176 14.90 -10.99 -5.07
CA GLY A 176 13.57 -10.35 -5.10
C GLY A 176 13.60 -8.95 -4.49
N ARG A 177 12.61 -8.14 -4.85
CA ARG A 177 12.54 -6.73 -4.45
C ARG A 177 11.21 -6.36 -3.82
N MET A 178 11.23 -5.35 -2.97
CA MET A 178 10.02 -4.62 -2.60
C MET A 178 10.05 -3.20 -3.16
N VAL A 179 8.88 -2.67 -3.54
CA VAL A 179 8.68 -1.26 -3.89
C VAL A 179 7.46 -0.76 -3.13
N ILE A 180 7.68 0.17 -2.22
CA ILE A 180 6.67 0.63 -1.27
C ILE A 180 6.55 2.14 -1.36
N SER A 181 5.31 2.64 -1.45
CA SER A 181 4.98 4.03 -1.24
C SER A 181 4.38 4.19 0.15
N ASP A 182 4.94 5.07 0.97
CA ASP A 182 4.42 5.37 2.29
C ASP A 182 4.70 6.82 2.71
N LEU A 183 4.10 7.28 3.79
CA LEU A 183 4.33 8.60 4.34
C LEU A 183 5.46 8.56 5.36
N ILE A 184 6.30 9.58 5.34
CA ILE A 184 7.31 9.88 6.36
C ILE A 184 7.06 11.25 6.96
N THR A 185 7.63 11.51 8.14
CA THR A 185 7.48 12.78 8.86
C THR A 185 8.83 13.34 9.26
N ASN A 186 8.90 14.66 9.47
CA ASN A 186 10.06 15.30 10.11
C ASN A 186 10.01 15.21 11.64
N LYS A 187 8.84 14.84 12.22
CA LYS A 187 8.64 14.72 13.66
C LYS A 187 7.68 13.57 13.96
N GLU A 188 8.18 12.55 14.64
CA GLU A 188 7.37 11.44 15.13
C GLU A 188 6.54 11.85 16.35
N LEU A 189 5.36 11.24 16.48
CA LEU A 189 4.52 11.40 17.65
C LEU A 189 4.70 10.23 18.61
N GLN A 190 4.59 10.50 19.91
CA GLN A 190 4.46 9.45 20.91
C GLN A 190 3.04 8.87 20.82
N MET A 191 2.89 7.59 21.14
CA MET A 191 1.61 6.89 21.00
C MET A 191 0.42 7.57 21.73
N HIS A 192 0.68 8.31 22.79
CA HIS A 192 -0.37 9.07 23.52
C HIS A 192 -0.75 10.39 22.85
N GLU A 193 0.03 10.84 21.88
CA GLU A 193 -0.21 12.05 21.08
C GLU A 193 -0.98 11.71 19.77
N THR A 194 -1.10 10.44 19.43
CA THR A 194 -1.75 9.99 18.19
C THR A 194 -3.26 9.94 18.32
N SER A 195 -3.95 10.19 17.20
CA SER A 195 -5.38 9.95 17.06
C SER A 195 -5.65 8.77 16.13
N SER A 196 -6.72 8.03 16.39
CA SER A 196 -7.09 6.91 15.53
C SER A 196 -7.47 7.39 14.11
N GLU A 197 -8.03 8.57 14.00
CA GLU A 197 -8.37 9.17 12.70
C GLU A 197 -7.11 9.43 11.85
N GLN A 198 -6.12 10.11 12.42
CA GLN A 198 -4.85 10.41 11.73
C GLN A 198 -3.98 9.16 11.54
N TRP A 199 -4.08 8.20 12.47
CA TRP A 199 -3.45 6.88 12.28
C TRP A 199 -4.02 6.15 11.07
N CYS A 200 -5.36 6.06 10.98
CA CYS A 200 -6.04 5.48 9.83
C CYS A 200 -5.80 6.25 8.51
N ALA A 201 -5.36 7.49 8.58
CA ALA A 201 -4.89 8.29 7.43
C ALA A 201 -3.40 8.11 7.13
N CYS A 202 -2.70 7.16 7.76
CA CYS A 202 -1.26 6.90 7.65
C CYS A 202 -0.34 8.03 8.17
N ILE A 203 -0.90 9.09 8.76
CA ILE A 203 -0.16 10.29 9.17
C ILE A 203 0.52 10.08 10.52
N ASP A 204 -0.24 9.66 11.55
CA ASP A 204 0.30 9.53 12.91
C ASP A 204 1.18 8.29 13.09
N GLY A 205 1.06 7.30 12.21
CA GLY A 205 1.96 6.16 12.14
C GLY A 205 3.26 6.41 11.35
N ALA A 206 3.43 7.60 10.76
CA ALA A 206 4.62 7.91 9.98
C ALA A 206 5.87 8.05 10.86
N LEU A 207 6.96 7.41 10.44
CA LEU A 207 8.29 7.55 11.04
C LEU A 207 9.08 8.65 10.33
N THR A 208 10.17 9.11 10.97
CA THR A 208 11.19 9.88 10.26
C THR A 208 11.82 9.00 9.15
N LYS A 209 12.33 9.65 8.11
CA LYS A 209 13.02 8.94 7.01
C LYS A 209 14.12 8.02 7.53
N GLU A 210 14.89 8.49 8.51
CA GLU A 210 15.97 7.73 9.12
C GLU A 210 15.43 6.46 9.81
N ASN A 211 14.42 6.58 10.66
CA ASN A 211 13.85 5.46 11.39
C ASN A 211 13.11 4.49 10.45
N TYR A 212 12.48 5.00 9.38
CA TYR A 212 11.84 4.15 8.37
C TYR A 212 12.87 3.29 7.61
N LEU A 213 13.98 3.89 7.16
CA LEU A 213 15.07 3.18 6.51
C LEU A 213 15.78 2.20 7.46
N ASP A 214 15.94 2.58 8.73
CA ASP A 214 16.51 1.70 9.75
C ASP A 214 15.63 0.45 9.98
N ALA A 215 14.31 0.61 10.02
CA ALA A 215 13.39 -0.53 10.12
C ALA A 215 13.52 -1.51 8.94
N ILE A 216 13.72 -1.00 7.73
CA ILE A 216 13.98 -1.81 6.52
C ILE A 216 15.33 -2.54 6.64
N ASN A 217 16.39 -1.84 7.06
CA ASN A 217 17.71 -2.43 7.28
C ASN A 217 17.67 -3.54 8.35
N LYS A 218 16.99 -3.31 9.48
CA LYS A 218 16.81 -4.28 10.57
C LYS A 218 16.01 -5.52 10.15
N ALA A 219 15.19 -5.42 9.11
CA ALA A 219 14.50 -6.57 8.52
C ALA A 219 15.41 -7.44 7.63
N GLY A 220 16.60 -6.95 7.27
CA GLY A 220 17.59 -7.68 6.49
C GLY A 220 17.77 -7.20 5.06
N PHE A 221 17.00 -6.22 4.61
CA PHE A 221 17.13 -5.66 3.26
C PHE A 221 18.45 -4.92 3.08
N LYS A 222 18.96 -4.98 1.85
CA LYS A 222 20.14 -4.24 1.40
C LYS A 222 19.77 -3.41 0.15
N ASN A 223 20.69 -2.58 -0.31
CA ASN A 223 20.51 -1.80 -1.54
C ASN A 223 19.18 -1.03 -1.55
N ILE A 224 18.95 -0.26 -0.48
CA ILE A 224 17.77 0.58 -0.34
C ILE A 224 17.95 1.84 -1.17
N SER A 225 17.01 2.11 -2.07
CA SER A 225 17.00 3.29 -2.95
C SER A 225 15.71 4.05 -2.79
N VAL A 226 15.80 5.36 -2.60
CA VAL A 226 14.66 6.27 -2.71
C VAL A 226 14.42 6.54 -4.19
N LEU A 227 13.23 6.23 -4.67
CA LEU A 227 12.84 6.37 -6.07
C LEU A 227 12.06 7.65 -6.33
N ASP A 228 11.26 8.10 -5.37
CA ASP A 228 10.49 9.34 -5.43
C ASP A 228 10.28 9.90 -4.02
N GLU A 229 10.21 11.21 -3.91
CA GLU A 229 9.97 11.92 -2.65
C GLU A 229 9.26 13.24 -2.94
N ARG A 230 8.06 13.45 -2.36
CA ARG A 230 7.29 14.69 -2.56
C ARG A 230 6.52 15.07 -1.31
N ILE A 231 6.38 16.39 -1.09
CA ILE A 231 5.60 16.91 0.02
C ILE A 231 4.15 16.46 -0.16
N TYR A 232 3.61 15.80 0.86
CA TYR A 232 2.21 15.38 0.93
C TYR A 232 1.37 16.45 1.66
N MET A 233 1.85 16.93 2.81
CA MET A 233 1.30 18.08 3.54
C MET A 233 2.38 18.73 4.39
N GLU A 234 2.21 20.00 4.64
CA GLU A 234 3.08 20.77 5.54
C GLU A 234 2.25 21.81 6.30
N ASP A 235 2.40 21.83 7.60
CA ASP A 235 1.84 22.87 8.47
C ASP A 235 2.92 23.38 9.42
N ASN A 236 2.55 24.28 10.35
CA ASN A 236 3.50 24.85 11.31
C ASN A 236 4.12 23.82 12.29
N ALA A 237 3.54 22.64 12.41
CA ALA A 237 3.93 21.62 13.38
C ALA A 237 4.66 20.44 12.73
N ARG A 238 4.23 20.01 11.55
CA ARG A 238 4.72 18.79 10.89
C ARG A 238 4.80 18.94 9.38
N LYS A 239 5.82 18.31 8.82
CA LYS A 239 5.94 18.06 7.38
C LYS A 239 5.79 16.57 7.14
N ILE A 240 4.81 16.21 6.33
CA ILE A 240 4.57 14.84 5.88
C ILE A 240 4.97 14.75 4.41
N THR A 241 5.72 13.73 4.09
CA THR A 241 6.27 13.52 2.75
C THR A 241 5.90 12.13 2.26
N SER A 242 5.41 12.01 1.05
CA SER A 242 5.25 10.72 0.37
C SER A 242 6.61 10.25 -0.13
N LEU A 243 6.96 9.02 0.18
CA LEU A 243 8.26 8.42 -0.14
C LEU A 243 8.04 7.11 -0.87
N VAL A 244 8.66 6.94 -2.04
CA VAL A 244 8.71 5.64 -2.72
C VAL A 244 10.09 5.04 -2.59
N ILE A 245 10.15 3.83 -2.05
CA ILE A 245 11.40 3.11 -1.75
C ILE A 245 11.42 1.78 -2.48
N LYS A 246 12.59 1.45 -3.02
CA LYS A 246 12.95 0.10 -3.49
C LYS A 246 14.01 -0.49 -2.57
N ALA A 247 13.85 -1.76 -2.18
CA ALA A 247 14.89 -2.51 -1.48
C ALA A 247 14.95 -3.95 -2.00
N ILE A 248 16.15 -4.54 -1.96
CA ILE A 248 16.42 -5.85 -2.55
C ILE A 248 16.79 -6.84 -1.44
N LYS A 249 16.29 -8.07 -1.55
CA LYS A 249 16.71 -9.20 -0.71
C LYS A 249 17.92 -9.88 -1.37
N GLU A 250 19.08 -9.85 -0.71
CA GLU A 250 20.31 -10.55 -1.14
C GLU A 250 20.34 -12.02 -0.71
#